data_5fc4cb83f9f7b78c7ed96d535d09ecb0
#
_entry.id   5fc4cb83f9f7b78c7ed96d535d09ecb0
#
_cell.length_a   1.000
_cell.length_b   1.000
_cell.length_c   1.000
_cell.angle_alpha   90.00
_cell.angle_beta   90.00
_cell.angle_gamma   90.00
#
_symmetry.space_group_name_H-M   'P 1'
#
loop_
_entity.id
_entity.type
_entity.pdbx_description
1 polymer ?
#
loop_
_entity_poly.entity_id
_entity_poly.type
_entity_poly.pdbx_seq_one_letter_code
_entity_poly.pdbx_strand_id
1 'polypeptide(L)'
;IEEGLPHTHINIIILSTDFFNNSEEQQINTLIHEKIHIYQKKYMNKTESLYKSYNFIKQHKNNSNLRRTNPDLNNYTYSYNGKSFYSNYKKNSNSLKDIEIILENNSNTENNSDNIVNINDFNKEPNKYEHPDEIFAYLLTEKIIDNDFNSNDTKLINYITN
;
A
#
# COMPACT_ATOMS: atom_id res chain seq x y z
N ILE A 1 -11.12 -4.20 -15.98
CA ILE A 1 -10.41 -5.41 -15.47
C ILE A 1 -8.96 -5.01 -15.34
N GLU A 2 -8.38 -5.10 -14.15
CA GLU A 2 -7.06 -4.61 -13.76
C GLU A 2 -5.91 -5.46 -14.36
N GLU A 3 -5.88 -5.63 -15.69
CA GLU A 3 -4.90 -6.44 -16.45
C GLU A 3 -4.66 -7.84 -15.86
N GLY A 4 -5.69 -8.42 -15.22
CA GLY A 4 -5.61 -9.72 -14.56
C GLY A 4 -4.93 -9.71 -13.19
N LEU A 5 -4.62 -8.55 -12.63
CA LEU A 5 -4.11 -8.47 -11.27
C LEU A 5 -5.24 -8.74 -10.26
N PRO A 6 -4.95 -9.48 -9.17
CA PRO A 6 -5.86 -9.55 -8.04
C PRO A 6 -6.16 -8.16 -7.51
N HIS A 7 -7.40 -7.93 -7.07
CA HIS A 7 -7.81 -6.67 -6.46
C HIS A 7 -9.12 -6.83 -5.69
N THR A 8 -9.45 -5.85 -4.88
CA THR A 8 -10.67 -5.87 -4.08
C THR A 8 -11.71 -4.85 -4.58
N HIS A 9 -12.96 -5.26 -4.54
CA HIS A 9 -14.10 -4.36 -4.71
C HIS A 9 -15.04 -4.47 -3.52
N ILE A 10 -15.10 -3.41 -2.71
CA ILE A 10 -15.85 -3.38 -1.42
C ILE A 10 -15.34 -4.49 -0.49
N ASN A 11 -16.03 -5.64 -0.44
CA ASN A 11 -15.72 -6.80 0.40
C ASN A 11 -15.50 -8.10 -0.42
N ILE A 12 -15.25 -7.96 -1.71
CA ILE A 12 -15.06 -9.06 -2.65
C ILE A 12 -13.61 -9.02 -3.14
N ILE A 13 -12.94 -10.17 -3.17
CA ILE A 13 -11.65 -10.35 -3.81
C ILE A 13 -11.91 -10.82 -5.24
N ILE A 14 -11.35 -10.13 -6.22
CA ILE A 14 -11.44 -10.47 -7.65
C ILE A 14 -10.10 -11.07 -8.04
N LEU A 15 -10.13 -12.30 -8.53
CA LEU A 15 -8.97 -13.06 -8.93
C LEU A 15 -9.01 -13.33 -10.44
N SER A 16 -7.84 -13.38 -11.07
CA SER A 16 -7.72 -13.87 -12.45
C SER A 16 -7.71 -15.40 -12.48
N THR A 17 -7.95 -15.96 -13.67
CA THR A 17 -7.80 -17.42 -13.88
C THR A 17 -6.38 -17.89 -13.61
N ASP A 18 -5.38 -17.04 -13.87
CA ASP A 18 -3.96 -17.39 -13.65
C ASP A 18 -3.61 -17.56 -12.18
N PHE A 19 -4.39 -16.95 -11.27
CA PHE A 19 -4.24 -17.16 -9.83
C PHE A 19 -4.25 -18.66 -9.45
N PHE A 20 -5.11 -19.46 -10.08
CA PHE A 20 -5.23 -20.89 -9.78
C PHE A 20 -4.07 -21.73 -10.31
N ASN A 21 -3.19 -21.17 -11.15
CA ASN A 21 -1.97 -21.81 -11.63
C ASN A 21 -0.76 -21.54 -10.71
N ASN A 22 -0.90 -20.62 -9.74
CA ASN A 22 0.15 -20.33 -8.79
C ASN A 22 0.32 -21.44 -7.74
N SER A 23 1.48 -21.50 -7.09
CA SER A 23 1.68 -22.38 -5.94
C SER A 23 0.70 -22.04 -4.81
N GLU A 24 0.43 -23.01 -3.93
CA GLU A 24 -0.43 -22.81 -2.76
C GLU A 24 0.07 -21.63 -1.89
N GLU A 25 1.38 -21.55 -1.68
CA GLU A 25 2.01 -20.45 -0.94
C GLU A 25 1.71 -19.09 -1.59
N GLN A 26 1.87 -18.96 -2.90
CA GLN A 26 1.56 -17.72 -3.63
C GLN A 26 0.08 -17.37 -3.57
N GLN A 27 -0.80 -18.38 -3.64
CA GLN A 27 -2.25 -18.18 -3.49
C GLN A 27 -2.60 -17.66 -2.09
N ILE A 28 -2.03 -18.25 -1.04
CA ILE A 28 -2.22 -17.81 0.35
C ILE A 28 -1.73 -16.39 0.53
N ASN A 29 -0.52 -16.07 0.06
CA ASN A 29 0.05 -14.72 0.11
C ASN A 29 -0.89 -13.69 -0.52
N THR A 30 -1.37 -13.97 -1.72
CA THR A 30 -2.31 -13.10 -2.43
C THR A 30 -3.60 -12.92 -1.65
N LEU A 31 -4.20 -14.00 -1.16
CA LEU A 31 -5.49 -13.92 -0.43
C LEU A 31 -5.37 -13.13 0.88
N ILE A 32 -4.26 -13.28 1.60
CA ILE A 32 -4.01 -12.50 2.82
C ILE A 32 -3.85 -11.01 2.46
N HIS A 33 -3.07 -10.70 1.44
CA HIS A 33 -2.86 -9.33 0.94
C HIS A 33 -4.19 -8.66 0.59
N GLU A 34 -5.00 -9.28 -0.24
CA GLU A 34 -6.31 -8.76 -0.63
C GLU A 34 -7.27 -8.64 0.57
N LYS A 35 -7.19 -9.58 1.51
CA LYS A 35 -7.98 -9.51 2.73
C LYS A 35 -7.62 -8.30 3.60
N ILE A 36 -6.36 -7.90 3.62
CA ILE A 36 -5.90 -6.70 4.31
C ILE A 36 -6.51 -5.45 3.65
N HIS A 37 -6.57 -5.36 2.32
CA HIS A 37 -7.23 -4.26 1.62
C HIS A 37 -8.72 -4.15 1.98
N ILE A 38 -9.44 -5.27 2.08
CA ILE A 38 -10.82 -5.26 2.57
C ILE A 38 -10.89 -4.69 3.99
N TYR A 39 -9.96 -5.09 4.86
CA TYR A 39 -9.91 -4.61 6.24
C TYR A 39 -9.61 -3.10 6.29
N GLN A 40 -8.66 -2.62 5.51
CA GLN A 40 -8.30 -1.19 5.39
C GLN A 40 -9.51 -0.35 4.97
N LYS A 41 -10.24 -0.80 3.95
CA LYS A 41 -11.46 -0.13 3.45
C LYS A 41 -12.58 -0.12 4.50
N LYS A 42 -12.77 -1.23 5.20
CA LYS A 42 -13.81 -1.37 6.23
C LYS A 42 -13.55 -0.51 7.46
N TYR A 43 -12.28 -0.38 7.87
CA TYR A 43 -11.87 0.29 9.11
C TYR A 43 -10.99 1.52 8.82
N MET A 44 -11.41 2.39 7.89
CA MET A 44 -10.63 3.54 7.41
C MET A 44 -10.05 4.41 8.52
N ASN A 45 -10.83 4.76 9.55
CA ASN A 45 -10.35 5.60 10.64
C ASN A 45 -9.20 4.95 11.43
N LYS A 46 -9.29 3.66 11.65
CA LYS A 46 -8.27 2.87 12.32
C LYS A 46 -7.02 2.74 11.45
N THR A 47 -7.21 2.52 10.16
CA THR A 47 -6.17 2.46 9.14
C THR A 47 -5.41 3.79 9.05
N GLU A 48 -6.10 4.91 8.98
CA GLU A 48 -5.46 6.23 8.99
C GLU A 48 -4.70 6.53 10.30
N SER A 49 -5.21 6.06 11.43
CA SER A 49 -4.50 6.18 12.71
C SER A 49 -3.21 5.37 12.72
N LEU A 50 -3.22 4.17 12.13
CA LEU A 50 -2.02 3.37 11.93
C LEU A 50 -1.00 4.12 11.06
N TYR A 51 -1.41 4.60 9.88
CA TYR A 51 -0.52 5.33 8.96
C TYR A 51 0.13 6.54 9.64
N LYS A 52 -0.67 7.34 10.34
CA LYS A 52 -0.18 8.49 11.10
C LYS A 52 0.84 8.08 12.17
N SER A 53 0.66 6.95 12.82
CA SER A 53 1.58 6.45 13.86
C SER A 53 2.96 6.06 13.29
N TYR A 54 3.05 5.88 11.97
CA TYR A 54 4.28 5.62 11.21
C TYR A 54 4.69 6.80 10.32
N ASN A 55 4.23 8.02 10.64
CA ASN A 55 4.58 9.27 9.95
C ASN A 55 4.09 9.38 8.49
N PHE A 56 3.10 8.58 8.10
CA PHE A 56 2.39 8.83 6.85
C PHE A 56 1.30 9.87 7.10
N ILE A 57 1.47 11.05 6.55
CA ILE A 57 0.55 12.17 6.75
C ILE A 57 -0.31 12.34 5.50
N LYS A 58 -1.61 12.19 5.68
CA LYS A 58 -2.61 12.37 4.62
C LYS A 58 -2.55 13.77 4.05
N GLN A 59 -2.51 13.86 2.75
CA GLN A 59 -2.49 15.09 1.97
C GLN A 59 -3.82 15.29 1.23
N HIS A 60 -3.91 16.38 0.48
CA HIS A 60 -5.10 16.66 -0.31
C HIS A 60 -5.31 15.62 -1.43
N LYS A 61 -6.57 15.48 -1.85
CA LYS A 61 -6.95 14.63 -2.98
C LYS A 61 -6.23 15.11 -4.25
N ASN A 62 -5.40 14.28 -4.84
CA ASN A 62 -4.76 14.62 -6.10
C ASN A 62 -5.71 14.28 -7.26
N ASN A 63 -6.04 15.26 -8.08
CA ASN A 63 -6.92 15.12 -9.25
C ASN A 63 -6.14 15.02 -10.58
N SER A 64 -4.86 14.62 -10.55
CA SER A 64 -4.07 14.47 -11.77
C SER A 64 -4.63 13.32 -12.65
N ASN A 65 -4.87 13.61 -13.93
CA ASN A 65 -5.32 12.61 -14.92
C ASN A 65 -4.22 11.57 -15.25
N LEU A 66 -2.98 11.79 -14.81
CA LEU A 66 -1.86 10.89 -15.03
C LEU A 66 -1.68 9.89 -13.88
N ARG A 67 -2.40 10.10 -12.79
CA ARG A 67 -2.30 9.22 -11.63
C ARG A 67 -2.85 7.83 -11.97
N ARG A 68 -2.08 6.79 -11.60
CA ARG A 68 -2.60 5.42 -11.64
C ARG A 68 -3.84 5.31 -10.75
N THR A 69 -4.90 4.73 -11.28
CA THR A 69 -6.05 4.31 -10.49
C THR A 69 -5.85 2.85 -10.10
N ASN A 70 -5.69 2.60 -8.80
CA ASN A 70 -5.67 1.26 -8.23
C ASN A 70 -6.93 1.13 -7.36
N PRO A 71 -7.83 0.15 -7.63
CA PRO A 71 -9.09 0.00 -6.88
C PRO A 71 -8.88 -0.34 -5.41
N ASP A 72 -7.70 -0.78 -5.03
CA ASP A 72 -7.36 -1.11 -3.65
C ASP A 72 -7.01 0.11 -2.82
N LEU A 73 -6.65 1.22 -3.46
CA LEU A 73 -6.20 2.43 -2.80
C LEU A 73 -7.33 3.42 -2.55
N ASN A 74 -7.19 4.19 -1.49
CA ASN A 74 -7.98 5.39 -1.32
C ASN A 74 -7.46 6.52 -2.25
N ASN A 75 -8.29 7.54 -2.49
CA ASN A 75 -7.98 8.62 -3.42
C ASN A 75 -7.12 9.77 -2.84
N TYR A 76 -6.42 9.55 -1.74
CA TYR A 76 -5.57 10.55 -1.12
C TYR A 76 -4.11 10.34 -1.49
N THR A 77 -3.32 11.41 -1.46
CA THR A 77 -1.87 11.34 -1.43
C THR A 77 -1.39 11.40 0.01
N TYR A 78 -0.20 10.92 0.23
CA TYR A 78 0.43 10.95 1.55
C TYR A 78 1.81 11.56 1.45
N SER A 79 2.27 12.16 2.54
CA SER A 79 3.67 12.48 2.73
C SER A 79 4.28 11.50 3.73
N TYR A 80 5.55 11.20 3.52
CA TYR A 80 6.38 10.38 4.39
C TYR A 80 7.78 10.98 4.46
N ASN A 81 8.31 11.18 5.65
CA ASN A 81 9.61 11.81 5.86
C ASN A 81 9.81 13.11 5.05
N GLY A 82 8.81 13.99 5.07
CA GLY A 82 8.88 15.29 4.40
C GLY A 82 8.73 15.30 2.90
N LYS A 83 8.41 14.17 2.31
CA LYS A 83 8.15 14.07 0.88
C LYS A 83 6.75 13.58 0.64
N SER A 84 5.97 14.27 -0.18
CA SER A 84 4.74 13.71 -0.74
C SER A 84 5.10 12.69 -1.80
N PHE A 85 4.33 11.61 -1.87
CA PHE A 85 4.54 10.58 -2.88
C PHE A 85 3.19 10.11 -3.45
N TYR A 86 3.23 9.74 -4.72
CA TYR A 86 2.11 9.19 -5.45
C TYR A 86 2.60 8.47 -6.71
N SER A 87 1.82 7.53 -7.20
CA SER A 87 2.14 6.78 -8.42
C SER A 87 1.56 7.44 -9.65
N ASN A 88 2.37 7.51 -10.71
CA ASN A 88 1.96 7.89 -12.05
C ASN A 88 2.27 6.77 -13.04
N TYR A 89 1.55 6.74 -14.15
CA TYR A 89 2.00 5.96 -15.30
C TYR A 89 3.29 6.54 -15.88
N LYS A 90 4.23 5.68 -16.24
CA LYS A 90 5.40 6.10 -17.01
C LYS A 90 4.97 6.74 -18.33
N LYS A 91 5.78 7.68 -18.81
CA LYS A 91 5.48 8.40 -20.05
C LYS A 91 5.17 7.42 -21.20
N ASN A 92 4.04 7.64 -21.86
CA ASN A 92 3.53 6.83 -22.98
C ASN A 92 3.09 5.41 -22.61
N SER A 93 2.92 5.08 -21.35
CA SER A 93 2.31 3.84 -20.90
C SER A 93 0.97 4.07 -20.21
N ASN A 94 0.08 3.10 -20.35
CA ASN A 94 -1.16 2.97 -19.60
C ASN A 94 -1.29 1.58 -18.94
N SER A 95 -0.21 0.81 -18.97
CA SER A 95 -0.14 -0.48 -18.27
C SER A 95 -0.02 -0.28 -16.77
N LEU A 96 -0.79 -1.04 -16.00
CA LEU A 96 -0.75 -1.05 -14.54
C LEU A 96 0.61 -1.46 -13.97
N LYS A 97 1.45 -2.13 -14.77
CA LYS A 97 2.79 -2.54 -14.39
C LYS A 97 3.85 -1.46 -14.64
N ASP A 98 3.53 -0.47 -15.47
CA ASP A 98 4.45 0.60 -15.89
C ASP A 98 4.19 1.89 -15.10
N ILE A 99 4.49 1.86 -13.83
CA ILE A 99 4.35 3.00 -12.93
C ILE A 99 5.70 3.47 -12.40
N GLU A 100 5.72 4.72 -11.97
CA GLU A 100 6.82 5.32 -11.23
C GLU A 100 6.27 6.07 -10.01
N ILE A 101 7.05 6.14 -8.94
CA ILE A 101 6.71 6.93 -7.78
C ILE A 101 7.31 8.32 -7.92
N ILE A 102 6.45 9.32 -7.90
CA ILE A 102 6.84 10.72 -7.87
C ILE A 102 7.02 11.14 -6.42
N LEU A 103 8.15 11.75 -6.12
CA LEU A 103 8.50 12.29 -4.80
C LEU A 103 8.62 13.81 -4.89
N GLU A 104 7.80 14.52 -4.12
CA GLU A 104 7.82 15.98 -4.03
C GLU A 104 8.23 16.42 -2.63
N ASN A 105 9.18 17.35 -2.53
CA ASN A 105 9.61 17.88 -1.23
C ASN A 105 8.53 18.77 -0.63
N ASN A 106 8.16 18.50 0.61
CA ASN A 106 7.31 19.39 1.42
C ASN A 106 8.19 20.21 2.36
N SER A 107 7.92 21.51 2.47
CA SER A 107 8.77 22.48 3.16
C SER A 107 8.78 22.37 4.69
N ASN A 108 7.99 21.48 5.31
CA ASN A 108 7.86 21.41 6.76
C ASN A 108 7.73 19.97 7.25
N THR A 109 8.86 19.31 7.61
CA THR A 109 8.75 18.04 8.33
C THR A 109 9.98 17.74 9.18
N GLU A 110 9.71 17.34 10.41
CA GLU A 110 10.68 16.74 11.31
C GLU A 110 10.96 15.29 10.88
N ASN A 111 12.24 14.93 10.80
CA ASN A 111 12.67 13.55 10.59
C ASN A 111 12.52 12.78 11.90
N ASN A 112 11.56 11.87 11.97
CA ASN A 112 11.40 10.94 13.08
C ASN A 112 12.11 9.60 12.77
N SER A 113 12.62 8.96 13.82
CA SER A 113 13.51 7.80 13.75
C SER A 113 12.83 6.46 13.39
N ASP A 114 11.50 6.39 13.44
CA ASP A 114 10.75 5.13 13.24
C ASP A 114 10.39 4.91 11.76
N ASN A 115 11.41 4.76 10.92
CA ASN A 115 11.21 4.51 9.50
C ASN A 115 10.94 3.03 9.25
N ILE A 116 9.71 2.66 8.90
CA ILE A 116 9.35 1.30 8.51
C ILE A 116 9.70 0.97 7.05
N VAL A 117 9.96 1.99 6.24
CA VAL A 117 10.38 1.84 4.84
C VAL A 117 11.46 2.85 4.49
N ASN A 118 12.34 2.47 3.58
CA ASN A 118 13.34 3.38 3.02
C ASN A 118 12.77 4.03 1.76
N ILE A 119 12.62 5.35 1.75
CA ILE A 119 12.08 6.10 0.62
C ILE A 119 12.91 5.94 -0.67
N ASN A 120 14.19 5.58 -0.54
CA ASN A 120 15.06 5.30 -1.70
C ASN A 120 14.69 3.99 -2.42
N ASP A 121 13.88 3.13 -1.79
CA ASP A 121 13.43 1.87 -2.37
C ASP A 121 12.10 2.01 -3.15
N PHE A 122 11.41 3.14 -3.04
CA PHE A 122 10.10 3.35 -3.66
C PHE A 122 10.10 3.08 -5.17
N ASN A 123 11.11 3.52 -5.91
CA ASN A 123 11.19 3.25 -7.34
C ASN A 123 11.85 1.91 -7.71
N LYS A 124 12.31 1.13 -6.74
CA LYS A 124 12.78 -0.25 -6.97
C LYS A 124 11.60 -1.21 -7.07
N GLU A 125 10.58 -1.01 -6.21
CA GLU A 125 9.36 -1.82 -6.14
C GLU A 125 8.12 -0.90 -6.13
N PRO A 126 7.86 -0.18 -7.24
CA PRO A 126 6.86 0.90 -7.23
C PRO A 126 5.45 0.40 -6.87
N ASN A 127 5.06 -0.81 -7.24
CA ASN A 127 3.76 -1.37 -6.87
C ASN A 127 3.61 -1.56 -5.35
N LYS A 128 4.68 -1.93 -4.65
CA LYS A 128 4.71 -2.09 -3.19
C LYS A 128 4.64 -0.74 -2.46
N TYR A 129 5.23 0.30 -3.04
CA TYR A 129 5.43 1.59 -2.37
C TYR A 129 4.56 2.72 -2.91
N GLU A 130 3.61 2.44 -3.79
CA GLU A 130 2.79 3.47 -4.43
C GLU A 130 1.85 4.22 -3.47
N HIS A 131 1.48 3.60 -2.36
CA HIS A 131 0.52 4.12 -1.39
C HIS A 131 0.68 3.42 -0.03
N PRO A 132 0.34 4.08 1.10
CA PRO A 132 0.34 3.40 2.40
C PRO A 132 -0.54 2.16 2.45
N ASP A 133 -1.67 2.12 1.74
CA ASP A 133 -2.52 0.91 1.67
C ASP A 133 -1.70 -0.28 1.18
N GLU A 134 -0.91 -0.14 0.11
CA GLU A 134 -0.02 -1.19 -0.40
C GLU A 134 1.13 -1.50 0.57
N ILE A 135 1.83 -0.47 1.04
CA ILE A 135 2.96 -0.64 1.97
C ILE A 135 2.56 -1.51 3.16
N PHE A 136 1.41 -1.19 3.78
CA PHE A 136 0.94 -1.93 4.94
C PHE A 136 0.31 -3.27 4.57
N ALA A 137 -0.27 -3.43 3.39
CA ALA A 137 -0.75 -4.73 2.93
C ALA A 137 0.42 -5.71 2.75
N TYR A 138 1.49 -5.30 2.08
CA TYR A 138 2.71 -6.12 1.95
C TYR A 138 3.34 -6.42 3.31
N LEU A 139 3.56 -5.40 4.14
CA LEU A 139 4.19 -5.55 5.45
C LEU A 139 3.42 -6.52 6.36
N LEU A 140 2.10 -6.38 6.44
CA LEU A 140 1.26 -7.24 7.27
C LEU A 140 1.18 -8.66 6.70
N THR A 141 1.12 -8.81 5.37
CA THR A 141 1.14 -10.12 4.73
C THR A 141 2.40 -10.89 5.08
N GLU A 142 3.58 -10.26 4.90
CA GLU A 142 4.87 -10.85 5.25
C GLU A 142 4.90 -11.28 6.72
N LYS A 143 4.54 -10.38 7.65
CA LYS A 143 4.54 -10.69 9.09
C LYS A 143 3.55 -11.77 9.51
N ILE A 144 2.37 -11.84 8.90
CA ILE A 144 1.36 -12.87 9.19
C ILE A 144 1.85 -14.24 8.73
N ILE A 145 2.44 -14.32 7.53
CA ILE A 145 2.90 -15.57 6.95
C ILE A 145 4.10 -16.12 7.71
N ASP A 146 5.08 -15.25 7.98
CA ASP A 146 6.30 -15.63 8.67
C ASP A 146 6.08 -15.81 10.18
N ASN A 147 4.89 -15.46 10.69
CA ASN A 147 4.56 -15.40 12.12
C ASN A 147 5.61 -14.59 12.90
N ASP A 148 6.12 -13.52 12.27
CA ASP A 148 7.22 -12.70 12.78
C ASP A 148 6.72 -11.36 13.38
N PHE A 149 5.91 -11.45 14.42
CA PHE A 149 5.53 -10.30 15.22
C PHE A 149 6.38 -10.26 16.50
N ASN A 150 7.12 -9.17 16.65
CA ASN A 150 7.96 -8.94 17.83
C ASN A 150 7.45 -7.77 18.70
N SER A 151 8.11 -7.49 19.81
CA SER A 151 7.70 -6.43 20.75
C SER A 151 7.68 -5.01 20.15
N ASN A 152 8.40 -4.78 19.07
CA ASN A 152 8.42 -3.49 18.37
C ASN A 152 7.22 -3.31 17.44
N ASP A 153 6.52 -4.40 17.11
CA ASP A 153 5.36 -4.40 16.21
C ASP A 153 4.03 -4.10 16.92
N THR A 154 4.06 -3.58 18.14
CA THR A 154 2.87 -3.33 18.97
C THR A 154 1.79 -2.56 18.22
N LYS A 155 2.15 -1.56 17.39
CA LYS A 155 1.21 -0.77 16.60
C LYS A 155 0.49 -1.64 15.55
N LEU A 156 1.23 -2.53 14.87
CA LEU A 156 0.71 -3.47 13.87
C LEU A 156 -0.17 -4.53 14.52
N ILE A 157 0.29 -5.11 15.63
CA ILE A 157 -0.48 -6.10 16.41
C ILE A 157 -1.80 -5.50 16.84
N ASN A 158 -1.80 -4.33 17.48
CA ASN A 158 -3.02 -3.64 17.89
C ASN A 158 -3.96 -3.31 16.72
N TYR A 159 -3.40 -3.07 15.55
CA TYR A 159 -4.20 -2.81 14.36
C TYR A 159 -4.99 -4.04 13.92
N ILE A 160 -4.41 -5.24 13.94
CA ILE A 160 -5.08 -6.46 13.45
C ILE A 160 -5.91 -7.17 14.51
N THR A 161 -5.65 -6.95 15.82
CA THR A 161 -6.32 -7.69 16.94
C THR A 161 -7.48 -6.96 17.59
N ASN A 162 -7.56 -5.64 17.46
CA ASN A 162 -8.62 -4.79 18.04
C ASN A 162 -9.55 -4.22 16.97
#